data_bac1049a184ace82b30bc0bcbfa0a995
#
_entry.id   bac1049a184ace82b30bc0bcbfa0a995
#
_cell.length_a   1.000
_cell.length_b   1.000
_cell.length_c   1.000
_cell.angle_alpha   90.00
_cell.angle_beta   90.00
_cell.angle_gamma   90.00
#
_symmetry.space_group_name_H-M   'P 1'
#
loop_
_entity.id
_entity.type
_entity.pdbx_description
1 polymer ?
#
loop_
_entity_poly.entity_id
_entity_poly.type
_entity_poly.pdbx_seq_one_letter_code
_entity_poly.pdbx_strand_id
1 'polypeptide(L)'
;MLVVLDALRAVEHMRPDGYMDAILGSGVVRTEPGVGEVIDIHDSIYWGLVRTYSPTEFHARVSLYACGPGCQLKKTLAWWGLRDDGQCGCTEYAAQMDAWGPDGCEARIGEIVANLQEAAAKKGLPFISTAARWVVARAIEAARKELDHATQAEEEAAPHMGRARRP
;
A
#
# COMPACT_ATOMS: atom_id res chain seq x y z
N MET A 1 -6.57 16.96 -0.12
CA MET A 1 -7.25 15.64 -0.29
C MET A 1 -8.17 15.37 0.89
N LEU A 2 -9.21 14.56 0.69
CA LEU A 2 -10.06 14.07 1.77
C LEU A 2 -9.62 12.68 2.20
N VAL A 3 -9.42 12.48 3.50
CA VAL A 3 -9.04 11.19 4.08
C VAL A 3 -10.08 10.79 5.12
N VAL A 4 -10.56 9.55 5.05
CA VAL A 4 -11.55 9.02 6.00
C VAL A 4 -10.88 8.73 7.33
N LEU A 5 -11.36 9.37 8.42
CA LEU A 5 -10.75 9.25 9.74
C LEU A 5 -10.83 7.84 10.31
N ASP A 6 -11.90 7.11 10.05
CA ASP A 6 -12.03 5.73 10.53
C ASP A 6 -10.99 4.80 9.89
N ALA A 7 -10.63 5.05 8.62
CA ALA A 7 -9.55 4.31 7.98
C ALA A 7 -8.17 4.63 8.60
N LEU A 8 -7.94 5.88 9.02
CA LEU A 8 -6.71 6.27 9.72
C LEU A 8 -6.64 5.66 11.12
N ARG A 9 -7.74 5.68 11.88
CA ARG A 9 -7.84 5.07 13.21
C ARG A 9 -7.62 3.55 13.17
N ALA A 10 -8.10 2.89 12.11
CA ALA A 10 -7.89 1.44 11.94
C ALA A 10 -6.41 1.04 11.82
N VAL A 11 -5.55 1.94 11.34
CA VAL A 11 -4.11 1.70 11.18
C VAL A 11 -3.24 2.42 12.23
N GLU A 12 -3.85 3.14 13.16
CA GLU A 12 -3.14 3.93 14.18
C GLU A 12 -2.17 3.07 15.00
N HIS A 13 -2.61 1.87 15.41
CA HIS A 13 -1.78 0.92 16.18
C HIS A 13 -0.52 0.44 15.44
N MET A 14 -0.44 0.67 14.12
CA MET A 14 0.71 0.33 13.26
C MET A 14 1.65 1.54 13.06
N ARG A 15 1.34 2.69 13.66
CA ARG A 15 2.09 3.93 13.52
C ARG A 15 2.74 4.35 14.83
N PRO A 16 3.84 5.09 14.78
CA PRO A 16 4.44 5.68 15.98
C PRO A 16 3.48 6.62 16.70
N ASP A 17 3.69 6.78 18.02
CA ASP A 17 2.93 7.71 18.84
C ASP A 17 2.95 9.12 18.26
N GLY A 18 1.80 9.81 18.31
CA GLY A 18 1.64 11.17 17.80
C GLY A 18 1.27 11.27 16.31
N TYR A 19 1.18 10.15 15.58
CA TYR A 19 0.78 10.18 14.17
C TYR A 19 -0.62 10.79 13.98
N MET A 20 -1.60 10.32 14.74
CA MET A 20 -2.97 10.83 14.64
C MET A 20 -3.07 12.30 15.07
N ASP A 21 -2.36 12.71 16.12
CA ASP A 21 -2.34 14.09 16.58
C ASP A 21 -1.76 15.02 15.50
N ALA A 22 -0.69 14.58 14.83
CA ALA A 22 -0.08 15.34 13.73
C ALA A 22 -1.03 15.46 12.52
N ILE A 23 -1.74 14.40 12.17
CA ILE A 23 -2.74 14.43 11.09
C ILE A 23 -3.90 15.37 11.45
N LEU A 24 -4.50 15.20 12.64
CA LEU A 24 -5.62 16.02 13.09
C LEU A 24 -5.26 17.50 13.24
N GLY A 25 -4.03 17.79 13.68
CA GLY A 25 -3.52 19.17 13.79
C GLY A 25 -3.18 19.84 12.46
N SER A 26 -3.13 19.07 11.35
CA SER A 26 -2.69 19.57 10.04
C SER A 26 -3.81 19.76 9.03
N GLY A 27 -5.05 19.38 9.36
CA GLY A 27 -6.20 19.45 8.45
C GLY A 27 -7.47 19.94 9.14
N VAL A 28 -8.55 20.03 8.38
CA VAL A 28 -9.87 20.40 8.87
C VAL A 28 -10.77 19.17 8.87
N VAL A 29 -11.21 18.77 10.05
CA VAL A 29 -12.16 17.66 10.22
C VAL A 29 -13.57 18.14 9.89
N ARG A 30 -14.29 17.35 9.08
CA ARG A 30 -15.70 17.58 8.75
C ARG A 30 -16.43 16.26 8.57
N THR A 31 -17.76 16.30 8.64
CA THR A 31 -18.60 15.13 8.40
C THR A 31 -19.14 15.20 6.98
N GLU A 32 -18.86 14.13 6.18
CA GLU A 32 -19.41 13.98 4.85
C GLU A 32 -20.60 13.01 4.86
N PRO A 33 -21.74 13.36 4.24
CA PRO A 33 -22.92 12.50 4.20
C PRO A 33 -22.60 11.16 3.54
N GLY A 34 -22.91 10.05 4.22
CA GLY A 34 -22.69 8.69 3.71
C GLY A 34 -21.25 8.18 3.80
N VAL A 35 -20.30 8.99 4.24
CA VAL A 35 -18.89 8.60 4.39
C VAL A 35 -18.45 8.62 5.86
N GLY A 36 -19.01 9.53 6.67
CA GLY A 36 -18.63 9.74 8.06
C GLY A 36 -17.63 10.88 8.23
N GLU A 37 -16.79 10.80 9.26
CA GLU A 37 -15.78 11.83 9.53
C GLU A 37 -14.62 11.73 8.52
N VAL A 38 -14.29 12.86 7.92
CA VAL A 38 -13.17 13.00 7.00
C VAL A 38 -12.29 14.16 7.44
N ILE A 39 -11.01 14.12 7.11
CA ILE A 39 -10.12 15.24 7.27
C ILE A 39 -9.74 15.80 5.89
N ASP A 40 -9.89 17.10 5.72
CA ASP A 40 -9.40 17.83 4.56
C ASP A 40 -8.01 18.35 4.88
N ILE A 41 -7.01 17.78 4.24
CA ILE A 41 -5.60 18.07 4.47
C ILE A 41 -4.89 18.26 3.12
N HIS A 42 -3.92 19.17 3.08
CA HIS A 42 -3.15 19.37 1.86
C HIS A 42 -2.29 18.13 1.57
N ASP A 43 -2.25 17.70 0.30
CA ASP A 43 -1.59 16.46 -0.13
C ASP A 43 -0.14 16.38 0.33
N SER A 44 0.64 17.44 0.13
CA SER A 44 2.06 17.45 0.53
C SER A 44 2.27 17.34 2.04
N ILE A 45 1.36 17.89 2.84
CA ILE A 45 1.40 17.80 4.31
C ILE A 45 1.08 16.36 4.72
N TYR A 46 -0.01 15.80 4.22
CA TYR A 46 -0.40 14.43 4.51
C TYR A 46 0.72 13.43 4.21
N TRP A 47 1.28 13.51 3.01
CA TRP A 47 2.37 12.61 2.60
C TRP A 47 3.67 12.83 3.38
N GLY A 48 3.95 14.06 3.75
CA GLY A 48 5.04 14.39 4.66
C GLY A 48 4.88 13.71 6.02
N LEU A 49 3.68 13.77 6.60
CA LEU A 49 3.39 13.11 7.88
C LEU A 49 3.45 11.58 7.79
N VAL A 50 2.84 10.99 6.75
CA VAL A 50 2.91 9.54 6.52
C VAL A 50 4.36 9.08 6.45
N ARG A 51 5.24 9.84 5.80
CA ARG A 51 6.68 9.54 5.69
C ARG A 51 7.39 9.67 7.04
N THR A 52 7.15 10.77 7.75
CA THR A 52 7.77 11.05 9.06
C THR A 52 7.42 10.00 10.11
N TYR A 53 6.17 9.54 10.13
CA TYR A 53 5.65 8.55 11.08
C TYR A 53 5.64 7.13 10.53
N SER A 54 6.39 6.85 9.48
CA SER A 54 6.53 5.48 8.97
C SER A 54 7.54 4.69 9.80
N PRO A 55 7.17 3.52 10.33
CA PRO A 55 8.05 2.75 11.23
C PRO A 55 9.27 2.12 10.52
N THR A 56 9.27 2.08 9.19
CA THR A 56 10.40 1.55 8.40
C THR A 56 10.59 2.36 7.13
N GLU A 57 11.82 2.41 6.60
CA GLU A 57 12.11 3.02 5.29
C GLU A 57 11.27 2.41 4.16
N PHE A 58 10.87 1.15 4.30
CA PHE A 58 10.00 0.47 3.36
C PHE A 58 8.60 1.09 3.34
N HIS A 59 7.99 1.35 4.49
CA HIS A 59 6.69 2.03 4.57
C HIS A 59 6.77 3.49 4.10
N ALA A 60 7.93 4.14 4.25
CA ALA A 60 8.17 5.46 3.70
C ALA A 60 8.21 5.47 2.16
N ARG A 61 8.64 4.35 1.55
CA ARG A 61 8.74 4.19 0.09
C ARG A 61 7.46 3.63 -0.54
N VAL A 62 6.67 2.85 0.21
CA VAL A 62 5.32 2.47 -0.22
C VAL A 62 4.43 3.68 0.01
N SER A 63 4.57 4.66 -0.87
CA SER A 63 3.59 5.72 -1.03
C SER A 63 2.21 5.07 -1.06
N LEU A 64 1.22 5.61 -0.34
CA LEU A 64 -0.17 5.18 -0.45
C LEU A 64 -0.71 5.25 -1.90
N TYR A 65 0.07 5.79 -2.83
CA TYR A 65 -0.17 5.76 -4.29
C TYR A 65 0.50 4.57 -4.99
N ALA A 66 1.58 4.01 -4.44
CA ALA A 66 2.20 2.83 -5.02
C ALA A 66 1.44 1.59 -4.53
N CYS A 67 0.74 0.95 -5.45
CA CYS A 67 0.08 -0.32 -5.20
C CYS A 67 1.16 -1.40 -4.99
N GLY A 68 1.29 -1.89 -3.77
CA GLY A 68 2.24 -2.95 -3.42
C GLY A 68 1.92 -4.28 -4.11
N PRO A 69 2.76 -5.32 -3.90
CA PRO A 69 2.59 -6.62 -4.55
C PRO A 69 1.23 -7.29 -4.29
N GLY A 70 0.71 -7.18 -3.07
CA GLY A 70 -0.60 -7.71 -2.69
C GLY A 70 -1.74 -6.98 -3.37
N CYS A 71 -1.68 -5.65 -3.41
CA CYS A 71 -2.60 -4.80 -4.12
C CYS A 71 -2.59 -5.11 -5.63
N GLN A 72 -1.43 -5.25 -6.27
CA GLN A 72 -1.29 -5.62 -7.68
C GLN A 72 -1.84 -7.01 -7.97
N LEU A 73 -1.59 -7.96 -7.07
CA LEU A 73 -2.14 -9.31 -7.18
C LEU A 73 -3.67 -9.29 -7.12
N LYS A 74 -4.27 -8.55 -6.17
CA LYS A 74 -5.72 -8.38 -6.08
C LYS A 74 -6.32 -7.78 -7.35
N LYS A 75 -5.71 -6.74 -7.92
CA LYS A 75 -6.14 -6.13 -9.19
C LYS A 75 -6.13 -7.16 -10.33
N THR A 76 -5.05 -7.94 -10.44
CA THR A 76 -4.90 -8.97 -11.49
C THR A 76 -5.95 -10.07 -11.34
N LEU A 77 -6.16 -10.58 -10.13
CA LEU A 77 -7.16 -11.60 -9.86
C LEU A 77 -8.59 -11.10 -10.10
N ALA A 78 -8.90 -9.86 -9.70
CA ALA A 78 -10.20 -9.24 -9.93
C ALA A 78 -10.50 -9.06 -11.43
N TRP A 79 -9.49 -8.76 -12.25
CA TRP A 79 -9.62 -8.68 -13.71
C TRP A 79 -10.01 -10.03 -14.32
N TRP A 80 -9.60 -11.16 -13.71
CA TRP A 80 -9.99 -12.52 -14.11
C TRP A 80 -11.32 -12.96 -13.47
N GLY A 81 -12.05 -12.05 -12.81
CA GLY A 81 -13.33 -12.34 -12.15
C GLY A 81 -13.20 -12.99 -10.77
N LEU A 82 -11.98 -13.16 -10.27
CA LEU A 82 -11.72 -13.69 -8.92
C LEU A 82 -11.75 -12.55 -7.91
N ARG A 83 -12.98 -12.17 -7.49
CA ARG A 83 -13.17 -11.10 -6.49
C ARG A 83 -13.11 -11.66 -5.08
N ASP A 84 -12.59 -10.84 -4.19
CA ASP A 84 -12.61 -11.10 -2.75
C ASP A 84 -14.06 -10.93 -2.24
N ASP A 85 -14.56 -11.98 -1.60
CA ASP A 85 -15.89 -11.99 -0.96
C ASP A 85 -15.82 -11.71 0.55
N GLY A 86 -14.63 -11.29 1.04
CA GLY A 86 -14.40 -10.96 2.45
C GLY A 86 -14.29 -12.17 3.39
N GLN A 87 -14.44 -13.40 2.87
CA GLN A 87 -14.42 -14.62 3.71
C GLN A 87 -13.11 -15.41 3.63
N CYS A 88 -12.20 -15.05 2.74
CA CYS A 88 -11.03 -15.89 2.46
C CYS A 88 -9.74 -15.47 3.18
N GLY A 89 -9.72 -14.42 3.97
CA GLY A 89 -8.47 -13.86 4.52
C GLY A 89 -7.52 -13.30 3.45
N CYS A 90 -7.99 -13.17 2.22
CA CYS A 90 -7.16 -12.75 1.09
C CYS A 90 -6.76 -11.27 1.20
N THR A 91 -7.58 -10.46 1.88
CA THR A 91 -7.29 -9.04 2.12
C THR A 91 -6.15 -8.88 3.11
N GLU A 92 -6.17 -9.62 4.22
CA GLU A 92 -5.11 -9.62 5.22
C GLU A 92 -3.79 -10.13 4.64
N TYR A 93 -3.85 -11.19 3.84
CA TYR A 93 -2.66 -11.73 3.19
C TYR A 93 -2.09 -10.77 2.14
N ALA A 94 -2.93 -10.08 1.38
CA ALA A 94 -2.50 -9.04 0.44
C ALA A 94 -1.82 -7.87 1.19
N ALA A 95 -2.38 -7.43 2.32
CA ALA A 95 -1.77 -6.40 3.16
C ALA A 95 -0.41 -6.86 3.71
N GLN A 96 -0.28 -8.14 4.07
CA GLN A 96 1.00 -8.73 4.48
C GLN A 96 2.02 -8.75 3.35
N MET A 97 1.60 -9.08 2.12
CA MET A 97 2.47 -9.01 0.92
C MET A 97 2.92 -7.56 0.65
N ASP A 98 2.03 -6.59 0.82
CA ASP A 98 2.36 -5.17 0.67
C ASP A 98 3.39 -4.73 1.74
N ALA A 99 3.28 -5.24 2.97
CA ALA A 99 4.25 -5.01 4.04
C ALA A 99 5.61 -5.66 3.78
N TRP A 100 5.66 -6.83 3.15
CA TRP A 100 6.93 -7.47 2.74
C TRP A 100 7.63 -6.75 1.58
N GLY A 101 6.85 -6.07 0.75
CA GLY A 101 7.34 -5.43 -0.47
C GLY A 101 7.78 -6.38 -1.57
N PRO A 102 8.26 -5.84 -2.70
CA PRO A 102 8.63 -6.65 -3.85
C PRO A 102 9.69 -7.70 -3.53
N ASP A 103 10.78 -7.32 -2.86
CA ASP A 103 11.89 -8.24 -2.55
C ASP A 103 11.50 -9.30 -1.51
N GLY A 104 10.73 -8.89 -0.49
CA GLY A 104 10.20 -9.81 0.51
C GLY A 104 9.20 -10.81 -0.06
N CYS A 105 8.38 -10.42 -1.04
CA CYS A 105 7.48 -11.30 -1.76
C CYS A 105 8.23 -12.25 -2.71
N GLU A 106 9.28 -11.78 -3.37
CA GLU A 106 10.12 -12.61 -4.25
C GLU A 106 10.76 -13.75 -3.48
N ALA A 107 11.32 -13.47 -2.30
CA ALA A 107 11.89 -14.48 -1.40
C ALA A 107 10.86 -15.51 -0.90
N ARG A 108 9.56 -15.15 -0.86
CA ARG A 108 8.45 -15.98 -0.36
C ARG A 108 7.47 -16.44 -1.43
N ILE A 109 7.86 -16.41 -2.70
CA ILE A 109 6.95 -16.73 -3.81
C ILE A 109 6.29 -18.12 -3.69
N GLY A 110 7.02 -19.10 -3.14
CA GLY A 110 6.49 -20.44 -2.87
C GLY A 110 5.36 -20.46 -1.83
N GLU A 111 5.53 -19.68 -0.75
CA GLU A 111 4.54 -19.53 0.32
C GLU A 111 3.28 -18.81 -0.20
N ILE A 112 3.46 -17.76 -1.00
CA ILE A 112 2.35 -17.02 -1.62
C ILE A 112 1.55 -17.94 -2.55
N VAL A 113 2.22 -18.75 -3.37
CA VAL A 113 1.56 -19.71 -4.27
C VAL A 113 0.81 -20.77 -3.49
N ALA A 114 1.37 -21.28 -2.38
CA ALA A 114 0.68 -22.24 -1.51
C ALA A 114 -0.59 -21.64 -0.88
N ASN A 115 -0.53 -20.40 -0.40
CA ASN A 115 -1.70 -19.68 0.12
C ASN A 115 -2.80 -19.50 -0.94
N LEU A 116 -2.42 -19.15 -2.17
CA LEU A 116 -3.36 -19.07 -3.30
C LEU A 116 -4.00 -20.43 -3.63
N GLN A 117 -3.24 -21.50 -3.52
CA GLN A 117 -3.75 -22.87 -3.72
C GLN A 117 -4.80 -23.24 -2.67
N GLU A 118 -4.54 -22.94 -1.41
CA GLU A 118 -5.52 -23.15 -0.33
C GLU A 118 -6.80 -22.34 -0.53
N ALA A 119 -6.65 -21.07 -0.90
CA ALA A 119 -7.78 -20.20 -1.20
C ALA A 119 -8.61 -20.71 -2.39
N ALA A 120 -7.97 -21.19 -3.44
CA ALA A 120 -8.65 -21.79 -4.58
C ALA A 120 -9.37 -23.10 -4.20
N ALA A 121 -8.74 -23.95 -3.39
CA ALA A 121 -9.35 -25.18 -2.90
C ALA A 121 -10.61 -24.92 -2.05
N LYS A 122 -10.58 -23.92 -1.17
CA LYS A 122 -11.76 -23.52 -0.37
C LYS A 122 -12.93 -23.05 -1.24
N LYS A 123 -12.65 -22.49 -2.40
CA LYS A 123 -13.66 -22.01 -3.38
C LYS A 123 -14.01 -23.06 -4.45
N GLY A 124 -13.42 -24.25 -4.40
CA GLY A 124 -13.61 -25.30 -5.43
C GLY A 124 -13.11 -24.90 -6.81
N LEU A 125 -12.14 -23.98 -6.90
CA LEU A 125 -11.60 -23.51 -8.16
C LEU A 125 -10.43 -24.38 -8.63
N PRO A 126 -10.28 -24.61 -9.96
CA PRO A 126 -9.11 -25.27 -10.49
C PRO A 126 -7.86 -24.42 -10.23
N PHE A 127 -6.75 -25.07 -9.85
CA PHE A 127 -5.50 -24.40 -9.55
C PHE A 127 -4.34 -24.97 -10.38
N ILE A 128 -3.59 -24.07 -11.01
CA ILE A 128 -2.38 -24.41 -11.77
C ILE A 128 -1.21 -23.62 -11.15
N SER A 129 -0.33 -24.31 -10.44
CA SER A 129 0.75 -23.70 -9.66
C SER A 129 1.72 -22.86 -10.51
N THR A 130 2.02 -23.30 -11.74
CA THR A 130 2.88 -22.55 -12.68
C THR A 130 2.25 -21.24 -13.12
N ALA A 131 0.94 -21.24 -13.40
CA ALA A 131 0.20 -20.02 -13.73
C ALA A 131 0.13 -19.07 -12.53
N ALA A 132 -0.18 -19.60 -11.34
CA ALA A 132 -0.21 -18.80 -10.10
C ALA A 132 1.16 -18.16 -9.82
N ARG A 133 2.25 -18.93 -9.97
CA ARG A 133 3.61 -18.39 -9.81
C ARG A 133 3.92 -17.26 -10.78
N TRP A 134 3.51 -17.41 -12.04
CA TRP A 134 3.68 -16.35 -13.04
C TRP A 134 2.89 -15.09 -12.68
N VAL A 135 1.63 -15.24 -12.24
CA VAL A 135 0.78 -14.11 -11.81
C VAL A 135 1.38 -13.37 -10.63
N VAL A 136 1.87 -14.10 -9.62
CA VAL A 136 2.53 -13.51 -8.45
C VAL A 136 3.80 -12.77 -8.87
N ALA A 137 4.63 -13.36 -9.72
CA ALA A 137 5.84 -12.71 -10.23
C ALA A 137 5.52 -11.41 -10.99
N ARG A 138 4.46 -11.40 -11.81
CA ARG A 138 3.98 -10.21 -12.51
C ARG A 138 3.49 -9.11 -11.56
N ALA A 139 2.79 -9.49 -10.50
CA ALA A 139 2.34 -8.55 -9.48
C ALA A 139 3.52 -7.91 -8.72
N ILE A 140 4.54 -8.71 -8.39
CA ILE A 140 5.78 -8.22 -7.77
C ILE A 140 6.52 -7.24 -8.71
N GLU A 141 6.66 -7.60 -9.97
CA GLU A 141 7.31 -6.74 -10.97
C GLU A 141 6.55 -5.41 -11.18
N ALA A 142 5.22 -5.47 -11.25
CA ALA A 142 4.39 -4.28 -11.38
C ALA A 142 4.53 -3.34 -10.17
N ALA A 143 4.54 -3.90 -8.95
CA ALA A 143 4.74 -3.13 -7.73
C ALA A 143 6.15 -2.49 -7.68
N ARG A 144 7.19 -3.21 -8.14
CA ARG A 144 8.55 -2.68 -8.23
C ARG A 144 8.63 -1.48 -9.17
N LYS A 145 7.99 -1.56 -10.34
CA LYS A 145 7.93 -0.45 -11.31
C LYS A 145 7.20 0.77 -10.74
N GLU A 146 6.06 0.56 -10.07
CA GLU A 146 5.35 1.68 -9.42
C GLU A 146 6.21 2.35 -8.35
N LEU A 147 6.96 1.56 -7.57
CA LEU A 147 7.87 2.07 -6.56
C LEU A 147 9.00 2.91 -7.17
N ASP A 148 9.61 2.42 -8.26
CA ASP A 148 10.68 3.14 -8.97
C ASP A 148 10.17 4.47 -9.54
N HIS A 149 8.96 4.48 -10.14
CA HIS A 149 8.34 5.70 -10.64
C HIS A 149 8.02 6.70 -9.53
N ALA A 150 7.54 6.23 -8.39
CA ALA A 150 7.26 7.09 -7.24
C ALA A 150 8.54 7.74 -6.69
N THR A 151 9.64 6.97 -6.64
CA THR A 151 10.95 7.47 -6.19
C THR A 151 11.51 8.52 -7.16
N GLN A 152 11.40 8.30 -8.47
CA GLN A 152 11.85 9.24 -9.48
C GLN A 152 11.06 10.56 -9.45
N ALA A 153 9.74 10.48 -9.30
CA ALA A 153 8.89 11.66 -9.18
C ALA A 153 9.21 12.49 -7.93
N GLU A 154 9.61 11.84 -6.84
CA GLU A 154 10.04 12.53 -5.62
C GLU A 154 11.41 13.21 -5.79
N GLU A 155 12.33 12.62 -6.53
CA GLU A 155 13.65 13.19 -6.80
C GLU A 155 13.54 14.42 -7.73
N GLU A 156 12.66 14.38 -8.73
CA GLU A 156 12.37 15.51 -9.59
C GLU A 156 11.62 16.66 -8.88
N ALA A 157 10.75 16.32 -7.92
CA ALA A 157 9.99 17.30 -7.14
C ALA A 157 10.81 17.94 -5.99
N ALA A 158 11.98 17.39 -5.66
CA ALA A 158 12.86 17.97 -4.66
C ALA A 158 13.40 19.31 -5.18
N PRO A 159 13.06 20.47 -4.57
CA PRO A 159 13.59 21.74 -5.01
C PRO A 159 15.11 21.72 -4.89
N HIS A 160 15.81 22.20 -5.93
CA HIS A 160 17.23 22.50 -5.90
C HIS A 160 17.55 23.50 -4.77
N MET A 161 17.53 23.02 -3.54
CA MET A 161 17.94 23.85 -2.40
C MET A 161 19.44 24.04 -2.41
N GLY A 162 19.83 25.19 -3.00
CA GLY A 162 20.95 25.91 -2.49
C GLY A 162 22.33 25.39 -2.82
N ARG A 163 22.78 25.63 -4.04
CA ARG A 163 24.18 26.06 -4.20
C ARG A 163 24.32 27.43 -3.53
N ALA A 164 24.46 27.46 -2.22
CA ALA A 164 24.92 28.66 -1.52
C ALA A 164 26.29 29.01 -2.10
N ARG A 165 26.36 30.10 -2.88
CA ARG A 165 27.62 30.74 -3.25
C ARG A 165 28.31 31.09 -1.93
N ARG A 166 29.37 30.40 -1.61
CA ARG A 166 30.33 30.90 -0.62
C ARG A 166 30.99 32.16 -1.16
N PRO A 167 31.12 33.19 -0.34
CA PRO A 167 31.82 34.42 -0.68
C PRO A 167 33.31 34.18 -0.88
#